data_e6693a2a7c21c89b1aa538d9d4f46ff3
#
_entry.id   e6693a2a7c21c89b1aa538d9d4f46ff3
#
_cell.length_a   1.000
_cell.length_b   1.000
_cell.length_c   1.000
_cell.angle_alpha   90.00
_cell.angle_beta   90.00
_cell.angle_gamma   90.00
#
_symmetry.space_group_name_H-M   'P 1'
#
loop_
_entity.id
_entity.type
_entity.pdbx_description
1 polymer ?
#
loop_
_entity_poly.entity_id
_entity_poly.type
_entity_poly.pdbx_seq_one_letter_code
_entity_poly.pdbx_strand_id
1 'polypeptide(L)'
;MKKFDGHLHTFRFKVPVRESIGLFKRQFKRFNVERMTFLALPCDAVPGRVEWDKTDLLENLRVMYFKSVFSPNGYAYAGLEYNAVDVKDKAALSEELLRQVKEYKRVGFDGMKMYEGHPNHRKLLGYPLYDEVFDKYFDYCEKENFPIIMHLANPAYMWEEDKVDDYWKARGCFFDETYLPFDEFHNEILKRMEKNPKLNFTLAHWGSLTYNKEKAERFMSFSNTKLDVCPAGESFFETYKDLPYWKAFIERYQERITYGTDSYNFEYDKEETWVRATGNRPIFVHNYFLTDTEYDYLGTKYKGIGLKKEICEKIFYENLYKMLGEPKAIDYDYFINKCATLLETANPESLDRYNLWCMKNDFESMQKGEFVYDKEF
;
A
#
# COMPACT_ATOMS: atom_id res chain seq x y z
N MET A 1 -9.45 -2.77 21.16
CA MET A 1 -8.35 -3.55 20.56
C MET A 1 -7.46 -2.60 19.81
N LYS A 2 -6.15 -2.64 20.05
CA LYS A 2 -5.17 -1.82 19.33
C LYS A 2 -4.99 -2.36 17.90
N LYS A 3 -4.58 -1.48 16.99
CA LYS A 3 -4.39 -1.80 15.58
C LYS A 3 -3.03 -1.34 15.08
N PHE A 4 -2.47 -2.10 14.17
CA PHE A 4 -1.35 -1.72 13.33
C PHE A 4 -1.87 -1.67 11.90
N ASP A 5 -2.10 -0.46 11.37
CA ASP A 5 -2.58 -0.28 10.02
C ASP A 5 -1.42 -0.42 9.03
N GLY A 6 -1.39 -1.52 8.32
CA GLY A 6 -0.33 -1.88 7.37
C GLY A 6 -0.48 -1.27 5.98
N HIS A 7 -1.59 -0.54 5.71
CA HIS A 7 -1.89 -0.08 4.36
C HIS A 7 -2.54 1.29 4.33
N LEU A 8 -1.72 2.31 4.24
CA LEU A 8 -2.12 3.71 4.13
C LEU A 8 -1.39 4.37 2.96
N HIS A 9 -2.05 5.31 2.29
CA HIS A 9 -1.44 6.10 1.22
C HIS A 9 -1.42 7.58 1.53
N THR A 10 -0.38 8.27 1.05
CA THR A 10 -0.21 9.72 1.15
C THR A 10 -0.06 10.30 -0.24
N PHE A 11 -1.18 10.44 -0.93
CA PHE A 11 -1.20 10.98 -2.28
C PHE A 11 -0.89 12.48 -2.35
N ARG A 12 -0.76 13.02 -3.56
CA ARG A 12 -0.49 14.42 -3.82
C ARG A 12 -1.38 15.32 -2.98
N PHE A 13 -0.78 16.26 -2.27
CA PHE A 13 -1.51 17.19 -1.42
C PHE A 13 -2.29 18.21 -2.24
N LYS A 14 -3.57 18.38 -1.90
CA LYS A 14 -4.41 19.50 -2.33
C LYS A 14 -4.60 20.53 -1.23
N VAL A 15 -4.04 20.24 -0.06
CA VAL A 15 -4.03 21.10 1.15
C VAL A 15 -2.61 21.10 1.73
N PRO A 16 -2.28 22.03 2.63
CA PRO A 16 -1.02 21.98 3.35
C PRO A 16 -0.76 20.61 4.01
N VAL A 17 0.47 20.14 3.95
CA VAL A 17 0.84 18.80 4.44
C VAL A 17 0.43 18.54 5.90
N ARG A 18 0.47 19.57 6.73
CA ARG A 18 0.07 19.48 8.15
C ARG A 18 -1.41 19.21 8.35
N GLU A 19 -2.30 19.71 7.45
CA GLU A 19 -3.72 19.38 7.48
C GLU A 19 -3.99 17.91 7.16
N SER A 20 -3.28 17.36 6.16
CA SER A 20 -3.36 15.93 5.84
C SER A 20 -2.94 15.05 7.02
N ILE A 21 -1.89 15.43 7.75
CA ILE A 21 -1.48 14.74 8.99
C ILE A 21 -2.60 14.78 10.04
N GLY A 22 -3.26 15.91 10.20
CA GLY A 22 -4.37 16.08 11.13
C GLY A 22 -5.51 15.09 10.88
N LEU A 23 -5.87 14.83 9.61
CA LEU A 23 -6.88 13.85 9.24
C LEU A 23 -6.52 12.45 9.76
N PHE A 24 -5.30 11.99 9.48
CA PHE A 24 -4.83 10.68 9.94
C PHE A 24 -4.74 10.60 11.47
N LYS A 25 -4.26 11.65 12.15
CA LYS A 25 -4.22 11.67 13.63
C LYS A 25 -5.59 11.46 14.25
N ARG A 26 -6.63 12.14 13.73
CA ARG A 26 -8.01 11.98 14.22
C ARG A 26 -8.52 10.56 13.95
N GLN A 27 -8.25 10.00 12.77
CA GLN A 27 -8.63 8.62 12.45
C GLN A 27 -7.94 7.62 13.39
N PHE A 28 -6.63 7.74 13.57
CA PHE A 28 -5.86 6.82 14.42
C PHE A 28 -6.35 6.86 15.88
N LYS A 29 -6.60 8.06 16.41
CA LYS A 29 -7.17 8.22 17.76
C LYS A 29 -8.57 7.57 17.84
N ARG A 30 -9.44 7.86 16.86
CA ARG A 30 -10.82 7.35 16.85
C ARG A 30 -10.88 5.83 16.82
N PHE A 31 -10.00 5.19 16.05
CA PHE A 31 -10.03 3.74 15.82
C PHE A 31 -8.96 2.94 16.57
N ASN A 32 -8.24 3.58 17.48
CA ASN A 32 -7.17 2.97 18.26
C ASN A 32 -6.09 2.34 17.37
N VAL A 33 -5.66 3.06 16.34
CA VAL A 33 -4.49 2.71 15.52
C VAL A 33 -3.26 3.19 16.26
N GLU A 34 -2.43 2.26 16.72
CA GLU A 34 -1.22 2.54 17.49
C GLU A 34 0.01 2.65 16.57
N ARG A 35 0.10 1.79 15.55
CA ARG A 35 1.16 1.78 14.55
C ARG A 35 0.59 1.85 13.14
N MET A 36 1.34 2.44 12.22
CA MET A 36 0.87 2.68 10.86
C MET A 36 1.99 2.59 9.83
N THR A 37 1.69 2.02 8.66
CA THR A 37 2.60 1.94 7.52
C THR A 37 2.07 2.77 6.35
N PHE A 38 2.86 3.71 5.88
CA PHE A 38 2.57 4.51 4.70
C PHE A 38 3.25 3.91 3.47
N LEU A 39 2.49 3.68 2.40
CA LEU A 39 2.91 2.99 1.19
C LEU A 39 3.00 3.98 0.03
N ALA A 40 4.17 4.13 -0.57
CA ALA A 40 4.37 4.99 -1.73
C ALA A 40 3.90 4.34 -3.02
N LEU A 41 3.31 5.15 -3.90
CA LEU A 41 2.91 4.77 -5.26
C LEU A 41 3.40 5.84 -6.25
N PRO A 42 4.70 5.93 -6.57
CA PRO A 42 5.25 6.92 -7.49
C PRO A 42 4.91 6.59 -8.95
N CYS A 43 3.63 6.50 -9.23
CA CYS A 43 3.10 5.96 -10.48
C CYS A 43 3.32 6.86 -11.68
N ASP A 44 3.53 8.17 -11.48
CA ASP A 44 3.86 9.12 -12.55
C ASP A 44 5.28 8.87 -13.12
N ALA A 45 6.07 8.05 -12.42
CA ALA A 45 7.35 7.61 -12.92
C ALA A 45 7.25 6.62 -14.10
N VAL A 46 6.07 6.08 -14.39
CA VAL A 46 5.85 5.15 -15.50
C VAL A 46 5.36 5.91 -16.73
N PRO A 47 6.13 5.98 -17.83
CA PRO A 47 5.75 6.71 -19.03
C PRO A 47 4.42 6.20 -19.62
N GLY A 48 3.55 7.13 -20.05
CA GLY A 48 2.29 6.82 -20.71
C GLY A 48 1.13 6.46 -19.80
N ARG A 49 1.30 6.61 -18.50
CA ARG A 49 0.20 6.42 -17.56
C ARG A 49 -0.88 7.49 -17.70
N VAL A 50 -2.12 7.08 -17.74
CA VAL A 50 -3.33 7.93 -17.86
C VAL A 50 -4.13 7.97 -16.56
N GLU A 51 -3.59 7.44 -15.48
CA GLU A 51 -4.31 7.35 -14.23
C GLU A 51 -4.08 8.55 -13.32
N TRP A 52 -5.12 8.90 -12.67
CA TRP A 52 -5.33 9.67 -11.44
C TRP A 52 -4.30 10.75 -11.11
N ASP A 53 -4.68 12.00 -11.04
CA ASP A 53 -3.93 13.13 -10.45
C ASP A 53 -3.49 12.91 -9.00
N LYS A 54 -3.38 11.67 -8.56
CA LYS A 54 -3.20 11.32 -7.15
C LYS A 54 -1.76 11.17 -6.74
N THR A 55 -0.93 10.73 -7.68
CA THR A 55 0.45 10.36 -7.42
C THR A 55 1.41 11.31 -8.13
N ASP A 56 2.63 11.38 -7.66
CA ASP A 56 3.72 12.11 -8.29
C ASP A 56 5.08 11.53 -7.83
N LEU A 57 6.17 12.09 -8.33
CA LEU A 57 7.54 11.69 -7.97
C LEU A 57 7.92 12.00 -6.51
N LEU A 58 7.06 12.68 -5.75
CA LEU A 58 7.31 12.99 -4.34
C LEU A 58 6.77 11.92 -3.38
N GLU A 59 6.14 10.85 -3.89
CA GLU A 59 5.50 9.83 -3.05
C GLU A 59 6.45 9.22 -2.02
N ASN A 60 7.65 8.81 -2.44
CA ASN A 60 8.66 8.26 -1.55
C ASN A 60 9.08 9.25 -0.45
N LEU A 61 9.19 10.53 -0.78
CA LEU A 61 9.49 11.59 0.18
C LEU A 61 8.33 11.80 1.16
N ARG A 62 7.08 11.81 0.67
CA ARG A 62 5.88 11.99 1.50
C ARG A 62 5.70 10.88 2.52
N VAL A 63 5.77 9.62 2.12
CA VAL A 63 5.61 8.51 3.07
C VAL A 63 6.70 8.52 4.14
N MET A 64 7.93 8.92 3.80
CA MET A 64 9.00 9.06 4.78
C MET A 64 8.72 10.22 5.75
N TYR A 65 8.22 11.34 5.25
CA TYR A 65 7.82 12.45 6.11
C TYR A 65 6.71 12.02 7.09
N PHE A 66 5.68 11.30 6.62
CA PHE A 66 4.64 10.77 7.50
C PHE A 66 5.21 9.78 8.53
N LYS A 67 6.08 8.85 8.11
CA LYS A 67 6.81 7.99 9.05
C LYS A 67 7.49 8.80 10.15
N SER A 68 8.18 9.87 9.78
CA SER A 68 8.92 10.72 10.71
C SER A 68 7.99 11.42 11.72
N VAL A 69 6.87 11.99 11.25
CA VAL A 69 5.87 12.66 12.09
C VAL A 69 5.22 11.71 13.09
N PHE A 70 5.02 10.46 12.70
CA PHE A 70 4.41 9.43 13.56
C PHE A 70 5.44 8.58 14.31
N SER A 71 6.72 8.95 14.29
CA SER A 71 7.77 8.26 15.06
C SER A 71 7.43 8.22 16.55
N PRO A 72 7.71 7.11 17.29
CA PRO A 72 8.36 5.88 16.83
C PRO A 72 7.40 4.81 16.27
N ASN A 73 6.18 5.13 15.93
CA ASN A 73 5.13 4.20 15.54
C ASN A 73 4.84 4.18 14.03
N GLY A 74 5.49 5.08 13.28
CA GLY A 74 5.35 5.22 11.83
C GLY A 74 6.32 4.33 11.06
N TYR A 75 5.84 3.72 9.98
CA TYR A 75 6.62 2.92 9.02
C TYR A 75 6.40 3.48 7.62
N ALA A 76 7.37 3.27 6.72
CA ALA A 76 7.27 3.66 5.32
C ALA A 76 7.76 2.56 4.39
N TYR A 77 7.00 2.29 3.33
CA TYR A 77 7.39 1.43 2.23
C TYR A 77 7.60 2.28 0.98
N ALA A 78 8.76 2.11 0.35
CA ALA A 78 9.07 2.82 -0.90
C ALA A 78 8.41 2.15 -2.10
N GLY A 79 8.08 2.95 -3.11
CA GLY A 79 7.70 2.47 -4.43
C GLY A 79 8.84 2.63 -5.43
N LEU A 80 8.87 1.78 -6.46
CA LEU A 80 9.86 1.86 -7.54
C LEU A 80 9.56 3.02 -8.49
N GLU A 81 10.61 3.70 -8.96
CA GLU A 81 10.55 4.79 -9.91
C GLU A 81 11.21 4.37 -11.23
N TYR A 82 10.57 4.67 -12.37
CA TYR A 82 10.96 4.19 -13.70
C TYR A 82 11.43 5.30 -14.65
N ASN A 83 11.61 6.52 -14.13
CA ASN A 83 11.96 7.71 -14.92
C ASN A 83 13.46 7.94 -15.07
N ALA A 84 14.30 7.18 -14.38
CA ALA A 84 15.75 7.38 -14.39
C ALA A 84 16.46 6.70 -15.58
N VAL A 85 15.84 5.69 -16.19
CA VAL A 85 16.40 4.90 -17.30
C VAL A 85 15.32 4.60 -18.35
N ASP A 86 15.75 4.27 -19.57
CA ASP A 86 14.81 3.73 -20.56
C ASP A 86 14.32 2.35 -20.10
N VAL A 87 13.01 2.24 -19.85
CA VAL A 87 12.40 0.97 -19.40
C VAL A 87 12.57 -0.17 -20.41
N LYS A 88 12.90 0.11 -21.68
CA LYS A 88 13.18 -0.89 -22.71
C LYS A 88 14.60 -1.46 -22.63
N ASP A 89 15.51 -0.76 -21.97
CA ASP A 89 16.85 -1.29 -21.67
C ASP A 89 16.78 -2.15 -20.40
N LYS A 90 16.55 -3.44 -20.59
CA LYS A 90 16.43 -4.42 -19.49
C LYS A 90 17.64 -4.42 -18.56
N ALA A 91 18.85 -4.27 -19.10
CA ALA A 91 20.07 -4.32 -18.29
C ALA A 91 20.17 -3.09 -17.40
N ALA A 92 19.98 -1.92 -17.97
CA ALA A 92 19.98 -0.67 -17.22
C ALA A 92 18.84 -0.62 -16.19
N LEU A 93 17.64 -1.07 -16.56
CA LEU A 93 16.50 -1.12 -15.66
C LEU A 93 16.76 -2.08 -14.48
N SER A 94 17.29 -3.27 -14.73
CA SER A 94 17.59 -4.23 -13.66
C SER A 94 18.60 -3.70 -12.64
N GLU A 95 19.64 -2.99 -13.10
CA GLU A 95 20.62 -2.34 -12.21
C GLU A 95 19.98 -1.18 -11.43
N GLU A 96 19.14 -0.38 -12.08
CA GLU A 96 18.46 0.73 -11.43
C GLU A 96 17.51 0.26 -10.32
N LEU A 97 16.70 -0.78 -10.57
CA LEU A 97 15.80 -1.33 -9.55
C LEU A 97 16.59 -1.86 -8.34
N LEU A 98 17.74 -2.52 -8.58
CA LEU A 98 18.65 -2.95 -7.51
C LEU A 98 19.22 -1.76 -6.74
N ARG A 99 19.64 -0.70 -7.45
CA ARG A 99 20.18 0.52 -6.84
C ARG A 99 19.13 1.16 -5.92
N GLN A 100 17.90 1.31 -6.41
CA GLN A 100 16.80 1.91 -5.66
C GLN A 100 16.51 1.13 -4.36
N VAL A 101 16.33 -0.17 -4.43
CA VAL A 101 15.98 -0.95 -3.21
C VAL A 101 17.09 -0.91 -2.17
N LYS A 102 18.37 -0.91 -2.60
CA LYS A 102 19.51 -0.74 -1.68
C LYS A 102 19.50 0.62 -1.01
N GLU A 103 19.25 1.67 -1.79
CA GLU A 103 19.19 3.04 -1.29
C GLU A 103 18.02 3.20 -0.32
N TYR A 104 16.81 2.77 -0.68
CA TYR A 104 15.64 2.90 0.19
C TYR A 104 15.82 2.16 1.52
N LYS A 105 16.38 0.95 1.50
CA LYS A 105 16.71 0.25 2.75
C LYS A 105 17.73 1.01 3.58
N ARG A 106 18.76 1.60 2.96
CA ARG A 106 19.82 2.36 3.63
C ARG A 106 19.28 3.63 4.28
N VAL A 107 18.39 4.37 3.61
CA VAL A 107 17.87 5.65 4.13
C VAL A 107 16.71 5.50 5.10
N GLY A 108 16.30 4.26 5.41
CA GLY A 108 15.37 3.99 6.49
C GLY A 108 13.95 3.62 6.09
N PHE A 109 13.69 3.19 4.86
CA PHE A 109 12.41 2.53 4.55
C PHE A 109 12.34 1.16 5.19
N ASP A 110 11.14 0.74 5.56
CA ASP A 110 10.87 -0.53 6.25
C ASP A 110 10.54 -1.67 5.31
N GLY A 111 10.22 -1.36 4.04
CA GLY A 111 9.89 -2.31 2.99
C GLY A 111 9.61 -1.63 1.65
N MET A 112 9.11 -2.40 0.70
CA MET A 112 8.76 -1.96 -0.65
C MET A 112 7.27 -2.14 -0.92
N LYS A 113 6.65 -1.13 -1.55
CA LYS A 113 5.32 -1.24 -2.16
C LYS A 113 5.50 -1.44 -3.66
N MET A 114 4.97 -2.53 -4.18
CA MET A 114 4.92 -2.78 -5.62
C MET A 114 3.52 -2.54 -6.17
N TYR A 115 3.45 -1.83 -7.29
CA TYR A 115 2.23 -1.57 -8.05
C TYR A 115 2.28 -2.20 -9.45
N GLU A 116 3.37 -2.91 -9.74
CA GLU A 116 3.66 -3.57 -11.01
C GLU A 116 2.71 -4.75 -11.30
N GLY A 117 2.01 -5.23 -10.29
CA GLY A 117 0.91 -6.17 -10.42
C GLY A 117 -0.45 -5.54 -10.80
N HIS A 118 -0.57 -4.20 -10.83
CA HIS A 118 -1.77 -3.53 -11.33
C HIS A 118 -1.86 -3.63 -12.86
N PRO A 119 -3.03 -3.91 -13.46
CA PRO A 119 -3.16 -4.17 -14.90
C PRO A 119 -2.53 -3.09 -15.79
N ASN A 120 -2.77 -1.81 -15.51
CA ASN A 120 -2.21 -0.70 -16.28
C ASN A 120 -0.68 -0.66 -16.20
N HIS A 121 -0.09 -0.80 -15.01
CA HIS A 121 1.36 -0.82 -14.83
C HIS A 121 2.00 -2.00 -15.53
N ARG A 122 1.44 -3.19 -15.34
CA ARG A 122 1.92 -4.41 -16.00
C ARG A 122 1.92 -4.27 -17.53
N LYS A 123 0.87 -3.66 -18.09
CA LYS A 123 0.75 -3.38 -19.53
C LYS A 123 1.79 -2.36 -20.00
N LEU A 124 1.98 -1.26 -19.29
CA LEU A 124 2.92 -0.19 -19.64
C LEU A 124 4.39 -0.64 -19.56
N LEU A 125 4.76 -1.38 -18.52
CA LEU A 125 6.13 -1.90 -18.36
C LEU A 125 6.43 -3.01 -19.34
N GLY A 126 5.43 -3.81 -19.73
CA GLY A 126 5.56 -4.88 -20.72
C GLY A 126 6.26 -6.15 -20.22
N TYR A 127 6.76 -6.19 -18.99
CA TYR A 127 7.51 -7.32 -18.43
C TYR A 127 6.65 -8.17 -17.51
N PRO A 128 6.65 -9.52 -17.68
CA PRO A 128 6.08 -10.43 -16.68
C PRO A 128 6.73 -10.25 -15.31
N LEU A 129 5.96 -10.42 -14.23
CA LEU A 129 6.49 -10.26 -12.87
C LEU A 129 7.60 -11.27 -12.52
N TYR A 130 7.72 -12.36 -13.30
CA TYR A 130 8.82 -13.33 -13.19
C TYR A 130 9.99 -13.06 -14.16
N ASP A 131 9.95 -11.96 -14.94
CA ASP A 131 11.02 -11.59 -15.89
C ASP A 131 12.34 -11.34 -15.15
N GLU A 132 13.45 -11.64 -15.84
CA GLU A 132 14.80 -11.47 -15.32
C GLU A 132 15.15 -10.02 -14.96
N VAL A 133 14.46 -9.05 -15.54
CA VAL A 133 14.62 -7.61 -15.21
C VAL A 133 14.40 -7.33 -13.73
N PHE A 134 13.57 -8.13 -13.07
CA PHE A 134 13.28 -8.01 -11.63
C PHE A 134 14.14 -8.94 -10.75
N ASP A 135 14.95 -9.84 -11.32
CA ASP A 135 15.65 -10.86 -10.52
C ASP A 135 16.56 -10.24 -9.45
N LYS A 136 17.41 -9.28 -9.82
CA LYS A 136 18.32 -8.64 -8.86
C LYS A 136 17.60 -7.92 -7.72
N TYR A 137 16.46 -7.31 -8.02
CA TYR A 137 15.61 -6.65 -7.03
C TYR A 137 15.00 -7.66 -6.04
N PHE A 138 14.36 -8.72 -6.55
CA PHE A 138 13.74 -9.73 -5.71
C PHE A 138 14.77 -10.55 -4.92
N ASP A 139 15.90 -10.92 -5.53
CA ASP A 139 17.01 -11.63 -4.87
C ASP A 139 17.56 -10.80 -3.70
N TYR A 140 17.70 -9.49 -3.89
CA TYR A 140 18.12 -8.60 -2.81
C TYR A 140 17.08 -8.55 -1.68
N CYS A 141 15.80 -8.38 -2.02
CA CYS A 141 14.72 -8.35 -1.02
C CYS A 141 14.64 -9.67 -0.24
N GLU A 142 14.76 -10.81 -0.92
CA GLU A 142 14.76 -12.13 -0.28
C GLU A 142 15.97 -12.30 0.65
N LYS A 143 17.19 -12.03 0.15
CA LYS A 143 18.44 -12.14 0.91
C LYS A 143 18.43 -11.30 2.17
N GLU A 144 17.93 -10.07 2.06
CA GLU A 144 17.91 -9.09 3.15
C GLU A 144 16.65 -9.19 4.03
N ASN A 145 15.77 -10.15 3.76
CA ASN A 145 14.43 -10.26 4.36
C ASN A 145 13.68 -8.91 4.35
N PHE A 146 13.84 -8.15 3.26
CA PHE A 146 13.22 -6.84 3.10
C PHE A 146 11.81 -7.01 2.57
N PRO A 147 10.76 -6.70 3.35
CA PRO A 147 9.41 -7.08 3.01
C PRO A 147 8.86 -6.32 1.81
N ILE A 148 8.04 -7.00 1.03
CA ILE A 148 7.32 -6.42 -0.11
C ILE A 148 5.82 -6.56 0.13
N ILE A 149 5.06 -5.49 -0.11
CA ILE A 149 3.62 -5.54 -0.31
C ILE A 149 3.28 -5.20 -1.76
N MET A 150 2.52 -6.05 -2.43
CA MET A 150 2.18 -5.88 -3.84
C MET A 150 0.68 -5.75 -4.06
N HIS A 151 0.29 -4.75 -4.85
CA HIS A 151 -1.03 -4.72 -5.49
C HIS A 151 -1.03 -5.72 -6.63
N LEU A 152 -1.89 -6.72 -6.58
CA LEU A 152 -1.97 -7.78 -7.58
C LEU A 152 -3.37 -7.84 -8.19
N ALA A 153 -3.44 -7.63 -9.50
CA ALA A 153 -4.68 -7.55 -10.26
C ALA A 153 -5.65 -6.47 -9.72
N ASN A 154 -6.86 -6.51 -10.16
CA ASN A 154 -8.02 -5.74 -9.68
C ASN A 154 -9.20 -6.71 -9.59
N PRO A 155 -10.37 -6.32 -9.06
CA PRO A 155 -11.55 -7.18 -9.04
C PRO A 155 -11.86 -7.81 -10.39
N ALA A 156 -12.12 -9.10 -10.41
CA ALA A 156 -12.28 -9.89 -11.66
C ALA A 156 -13.34 -9.35 -12.61
N TYR A 157 -14.42 -8.74 -12.07
CA TYR A 157 -15.48 -8.15 -12.91
C TYR A 157 -14.98 -7.00 -13.81
N MET A 158 -13.83 -6.40 -13.51
CA MET A 158 -13.25 -5.32 -14.33
C MET A 158 -12.74 -5.80 -15.69
N TRP A 159 -12.72 -7.11 -15.94
CA TRP A 159 -12.51 -7.72 -17.26
C TRP A 159 -13.82 -8.02 -18.02
N GLU A 160 -15.00 -7.69 -17.45
CA GLU A 160 -16.32 -7.96 -18.03
C GLU A 160 -17.03 -6.62 -18.28
N GLU A 161 -17.09 -6.19 -19.56
CA GLU A 161 -17.53 -4.84 -19.95
C GLU A 161 -18.92 -4.46 -19.42
N ASP A 162 -19.84 -5.40 -19.39
CA ASP A 162 -21.22 -5.23 -18.90
C ASP A 162 -21.33 -5.10 -17.38
N LYS A 163 -20.28 -5.44 -16.64
CA LYS A 163 -20.20 -5.35 -15.18
C LYS A 163 -19.48 -4.11 -14.67
N VAL A 164 -18.72 -3.43 -15.55
CA VAL A 164 -17.98 -2.22 -15.16
C VAL A 164 -18.85 -0.99 -15.42
N ASP A 165 -19.12 -0.23 -14.36
CA ASP A 165 -19.84 1.03 -14.51
C ASP A 165 -19.01 2.14 -15.18
N ASP A 166 -19.67 3.21 -15.65
CA ASP A 166 -19.02 4.31 -16.35
C ASP A 166 -18.01 5.07 -15.47
N TYR A 167 -18.21 5.08 -14.16
CA TYR A 167 -17.28 5.71 -13.22
C TYR A 167 -15.90 5.03 -13.26
N TRP A 168 -15.87 3.70 -13.25
CA TRP A 168 -14.62 2.94 -13.31
C TRP A 168 -14.04 2.91 -14.74
N LYS A 169 -14.88 2.81 -15.78
CA LYS A 169 -14.43 2.91 -17.18
C LYS A 169 -13.71 4.23 -17.45
N ALA A 170 -14.28 5.35 -16.99
CA ALA A 170 -13.66 6.68 -17.12
C ALA A 170 -12.32 6.83 -16.38
N ARG A 171 -12.00 5.91 -15.48
CA ARG A 171 -10.75 5.85 -14.71
C ARG A 171 -9.76 4.81 -15.22
N GLY A 172 -10.01 4.22 -16.40
CA GLY A 172 -9.14 3.20 -16.97
C GLY A 172 -9.17 1.88 -16.22
N CYS A 173 -10.27 1.58 -15.53
CA CYS A 173 -10.46 0.34 -14.77
C CYS A 173 -11.39 -0.66 -15.49
N PHE A 174 -11.45 -0.61 -16.81
CA PHE A 174 -11.95 -1.68 -17.65
C PHE A 174 -10.76 -2.28 -18.42
N PHE A 175 -10.59 -3.59 -18.33
CA PHE A 175 -9.45 -4.31 -18.89
C PHE A 175 -9.93 -5.25 -20.00
N ASP A 176 -9.85 -4.75 -21.24
CA ASP A 176 -10.21 -5.48 -22.45
C ASP A 176 -9.17 -6.57 -22.82
N GLU A 177 -9.36 -7.19 -23.98
CA GLU A 177 -8.47 -8.25 -24.51
C GLU A 177 -7.01 -7.81 -24.75
N THR A 178 -6.71 -6.52 -24.70
CA THR A 178 -5.34 -6.00 -24.81
C THR A 178 -4.57 -6.04 -23.49
N TYR A 179 -5.25 -6.35 -22.39
CA TYR A 179 -4.65 -6.55 -21.09
C TYR A 179 -4.37 -8.03 -20.80
N LEU A 180 -3.47 -8.27 -19.86
CA LEU A 180 -3.25 -9.61 -19.34
C LEU A 180 -4.56 -10.15 -18.74
N PRO A 181 -4.97 -11.39 -19.03
CA PRO A 181 -6.13 -12.01 -18.40
C PRO A 181 -6.01 -12.03 -16.87
N PHE A 182 -7.12 -11.88 -16.16
CA PHE A 182 -7.14 -11.81 -14.68
C PHE A 182 -6.32 -12.90 -14.00
N ASP A 183 -6.50 -14.15 -14.43
CA ASP A 183 -5.82 -15.29 -13.83
C ASP A 183 -4.31 -15.32 -14.06
N GLU A 184 -3.82 -14.71 -15.13
CA GLU A 184 -2.40 -14.69 -15.47
C GLU A 184 -1.57 -13.82 -14.53
N PHE A 185 -2.15 -12.79 -13.90
CA PHE A 185 -1.48 -12.02 -12.85
C PHE A 185 -1.04 -12.92 -11.70
N HIS A 186 -1.93 -13.81 -11.27
CA HIS A 186 -1.64 -14.76 -10.22
C HIS A 186 -0.57 -15.79 -10.65
N ASN A 187 -0.66 -16.27 -11.89
CA ASN A 187 0.31 -17.22 -12.44
C ASN A 187 1.71 -16.60 -12.55
N GLU A 188 1.82 -15.31 -12.92
CA GLU A 188 3.11 -14.61 -12.96
C GLU A 188 3.75 -14.53 -11.58
N ILE A 189 2.99 -14.19 -10.55
CA ILE A 189 3.52 -14.12 -9.18
C ILE A 189 3.83 -15.50 -8.61
N LEU A 190 3.05 -16.53 -8.89
CA LEU A 190 3.40 -17.89 -8.48
C LEU A 190 4.77 -18.32 -9.04
N LYS A 191 5.03 -18.04 -10.33
CA LYS A 191 6.36 -18.29 -10.93
C LYS A 191 7.47 -17.48 -10.25
N ARG A 192 7.20 -16.21 -9.88
CA ARG A 192 8.15 -15.39 -9.11
C ARG A 192 8.44 -16.00 -7.75
N MET A 193 7.42 -16.44 -7.03
CA MET A 193 7.56 -17.05 -5.70
C MET A 193 8.27 -18.41 -5.76
N GLU A 194 8.15 -19.15 -6.86
CA GLU A 194 8.94 -20.37 -7.11
C GLU A 194 10.44 -20.04 -7.31
N LYS A 195 10.77 -18.89 -7.92
CA LYS A 195 12.17 -18.39 -8.04
C LYS A 195 12.70 -17.89 -6.69
N ASN A 196 11.86 -17.22 -5.91
CA ASN A 196 12.21 -16.59 -4.63
C ASN A 196 11.34 -17.13 -3.48
N PRO A 197 11.51 -18.40 -3.05
CA PRO A 197 10.58 -19.06 -2.13
C PRO A 197 10.66 -18.55 -0.68
N LYS A 198 11.69 -17.77 -0.34
CA LYS A 198 11.86 -17.17 1.00
C LYS A 198 11.51 -15.70 1.03
N LEU A 199 11.04 -15.13 -0.08
CA LEU A 199 10.67 -13.73 -0.16
C LEU A 199 9.56 -13.38 0.85
N ASN A 200 9.79 -12.38 1.70
CA ASN A 200 8.79 -11.87 2.63
C ASN A 200 7.75 -11.04 1.87
N PHE A 201 6.66 -11.68 1.47
CA PHE A 201 5.74 -11.17 0.46
C PHE A 201 4.31 -11.08 0.98
N THR A 202 3.73 -9.90 0.88
CA THR A 202 2.34 -9.62 1.24
C THR A 202 1.54 -9.26 0.00
N LEU A 203 0.43 -9.92 -0.22
CA LEU A 203 -0.53 -9.59 -1.27
C LEU A 203 -1.58 -8.62 -0.70
N ALA A 204 -1.61 -7.41 -1.23
CA ALA A 204 -2.58 -6.39 -0.87
C ALA A 204 -4.00 -6.79 -1.32
N HIS A 205 -5.03 -6.32 -0.61
CA HIS A 205 -6.43 -6.52 -1.00
C HIS A 205 -6.79 -8.00 -1.21
N TRP A 206 -6.40 -8.86 -0.25
CA TRP A 206 -6.55 -10.31 -0.38
C TRP A 206 -5.84 -10.90 -1.61
N GLY A 207 -4.99 -10.14 -2.29
CA GLY A 207 -4.37 -10.51 -3.56
C GLY A 207 -5.37 -10.79 -4.67
N SER A 208 -6.59 -10.27 -4.59
CA SER A 208 -7.72 -10.64 -5.46
C SER A 208 -7.99 -12.15 -5.51
N LEU A 209 -7.60 -12.90 -4.47
CA LEU A 209 -7.70 -14.37 -4.40
C LEU A 209 -9.07 -14.85 -3.92
N THR A 210 -9.93 -13.95 -3.44
CA THR A 210 -11.29 -14.29 -2.98
C THR A 210 -12.19 -14.83 -4.10
N TYR A 211 -11.80 -14.61 -5.34
CA TYR A 211 -12.44 -15.17 -6.54
C TYR A 211 -12.07 -16.63 -6.82
N ASN A 212 -10.97 -17.15 -6.22
CA ASN A 212 -10.48 -18.49 -6.51
C ASN A 212 -9.83 -19.14 -5.27
N LYS A 213 -10.58 -20.04 -4.63
CA LYS A 213 -10.17 -20.73 -3.39
C LYS A 213 -8.92 -21.58 -3.56
N GLU A 214 -8.79 -22.28 -4.70
CA GLU A 214 -7.62 -23.14 -4.98
C GLU A 214 -6.36 -22.30 -5.13
N LYS A 215 -6.43 -21.17 -5.81
CA LYS A 215 -5.32 -20.21 -5.89
C LYS A 215 -4.98 -19.63 -4.52
N ALA A 216 -5.96 -19.27 -3.70
CA ALA A 216 -5.73 -18.79 -2.34
C ALA A 216 -4.95 -19.83 -1.52
N GLU A 217 -5.35 -21.10 -1.54
CA GLU A 217 -4.63 -22.20 -0.87
C GLU A 217 -3.21 -22.37 -1.46
N ARG A 218 -3.04 -22.29 -2.79
CA ARG A 218 -1.74 -22.40 -3.45
C ARG A 218 -0.80 -21.29 -3.00
N PHE A 219 -1.24 -20.03 -2.94
CA PHE A 219 -0.44 -18.91 -2.43
C PHE A 219 -0.05 -19.12 -0.97
N MET A 220 -0.98 -19.55 -0.15
CA MET A 220 -0.72 -19.80 1.27
C MET A 220 0.10 -21.07 1.53
N SER A 221 0.37 -21.91 0.52
CA SER A 221 1.34 -23.00 0.64
C SER A 221 2.80 -22.49 0.70
N PHE A 222 3.10 -21.30 0.19
CA PHE A 222 4.39 -20.64 0.41
C PHE A 222 4.41 -20.02 1.82
N SER A 223 5.33 -20.50 2.66
CA SER A 223 5.33 -20.17 4.11
C SER A 223 5.50 -18.67 4.41
N ASN A 224 6.15 -17.93 3.52
CA ASN A 224 6.44 -16.50 3.69
C ASN A 224 5.39 -15.58 3.05
N THR A 225 4.35 -16.13 2.41
CA THR A 225 3.24 -15.34 1.87
C THR A 225 2.30 -14.88 2.96
N LYS A 226 1.89 -13.63 2.88
CA LYS A 226 0.89 -13.02 3.74
C LYS A 226 -0.22 -12.38 2.90
N LEU A 227 -1.37 -12.20 3.49
CA LEU A 227 -2.49 -11.46 2.91
C LEU A 227 -2.76 -10.21 3.73
N ASP A 228 -2.83 -9.08 3.07
CA ASP A 228 -3.36 -7.86 3.64
C ASP A 228 -4.88 -7.81 3.34
N VAL A 229 -5.66 -7.62 4.38
CA VAL A 229 -7.11 -7.63 4.29
C VAL A 229 -7.72 -6.24 4.18
N CYS A 230 -7.00 -5.29 3.64
CA CYS A 230 -7.55 -3.97 3.42
C CYS A 230 -8.67 -4.01 2.35
N PRO A 231 -9.72 -3.19 2.52
CA PRO A 231 -10.80 -3.11 1.55
C PRO A 231 -10.33 -2.40 0.29
N ALA A 232 -10.24 -3.14 -0.81
CA ALA A 232 -10.26 -2.56 -2.15
C ALA A 232 -11.45 -3.18 -2.87
N GLY A 233 -12.52 -2.41 -2.96
CA GLY A 233 -13.70 -2.84 -3.66
C GLY A 233 -14.22 -4.18 -3.19
N GLU A 234 -14.36 -5.11 -4.09
CA GLU A 234 -15.22 -6.28 -4.01
C GLU A 234 -14.58 -7.52 -3.37
N SER A 235 -13.29 -7.46 -2.99
CA SER A 235 -12.63 -8.64 -2.39
C SER A 235 -13.35 -9.17 -1.15
N PHE A 236 -13.87 -8.28 -0.30
CA PHE A 236 -14.71 -8.68 0.82
C PHE A 236 -16.06 -9.24 0.37
N PHE A 237 -16.65 -8.71 -0.71
CA PHE A 237 -17.97 -9.16 -1.19
C PHE A 237 -17.91 -10.57 -1.73
N GLU A 238 -16.83 -10.95 -2.38
CA GLU A 238 -16.64 -12.32 -2.85
C GLU A 238 -16.62 -13.31 -1.68
N THR A 239 -16.13 -12.93 -0.50
CA THR A 239 -16.13 -13.81 0.67
C THR A 239 -17.53 -14.12 1.17
N TYR A 240 -18.53 -13.25 0.92
CA TYR A 240 -19.92 -13.51 1.31
C TYR A 240 -20.57 -14.66 0.56
N LYS A 241 -20.02 -15.06 -0.58
CA LYS A 241 -20.50 -16.23 -1.33
C LYS A 241 -20.27 -17.54 -0.58
N ASP A 242 -19.26 -17.57 0.32
CA ASP A 242 -18.98 -18.74 1.18
C ASP A 242 -18.25 -18.31 2.47
N LEU A 243 -18.96 -17.62 3.36
CA LEU A 243 -18.42 -17.18 4.64
C LEU A 243 -17.85 -18.32 5.50
N PRO A 244 -18.48 -19.53 5.57
CA PRO A 244 -17.91 -20.64 6.34
C PRO A 244 -16.51 -21.06 5.85
N TYR A 245 -16.31 -21.13 4.54
CA TYR A 245 -14.99 -21.45 3.97
C TYR A 245 -13.97 -20.37 4.35
N TRP A 246 -14.30 -19.09 4.13
CA TRP A 246 -13.37 -17.99 4.39
C TRP A 246 -13.07 -17.83 5.88
N LYS A 247 -14.02 -18.13 6.76
CA LYS A 247 -13.77 -18.21 8.19
C LYS A 247 -12.72 -19.28 8.51
N ALA A 248 -12.91 -20.49 8.03
CA ALA A 248 -11.98 -21.60 8.25
C ALA A 248 -10.59 -21.32 7.63
N PHE A 249 -10.54 -20.67 6.45
CA PHE A 249 -9.31 -20.22 5.80
C PHE A 249 -8.55 -19.21 6.68
N ILE A 250 -9.24 -18.18 7.19
CA ILE A 250 -8.63 -17.16 8.05
C ILE A 250 -8.15 -17.80 9.37
N GLU A 251 -8.95 -18.67 9.99
CA GLU A 251 -8.56 -19.37 11.21
C GLU A 251 -7.33 -20.25 11.02
N ARG A 252 -7.20 -20.90 9.86
CA ARG A 252 -6.03 -21.72 9.50
C ARG A 252 -4.77 -20.86 9.30
N TYR A 253 -4.90 -19.74 8.62
CA TYR A 253 -3.79 -18.87 8.24
C TYR A 253 -3.65 -17.61 9.10
N GLN A 254 -4.25 -17.60 10.29
CA GLN A 254 -4.35 -16.44 11.17
C GLN A 254 -3.03 -15.72 11.47
N GLU A 255 -1.91 -16.44 11.44
CA GLU A 255 -0.56 -15.87 11.68
C GLU A 255 0.02 -15.11 10.47
N ARG A 256 -0.65 -15.16 9.33
CA ARG A 256 -0.17 -14.62 8.04
C ARG A 256 -1.18 -13.69 7.38
N ILE A 257 -2.14 -13.22 8.13
CA ILE A 257 -3.11 -12.22 7.69
C ILE A 257 -2.84 -10.94 8.46
N THR A 258 -2.78 -9.80 7.76
CA THR A 258 -2.45 -8.50 8.33
C THR A 258 -3.58 -7.50 8.12
N TYR A 259 -3.75 -6.61 9.08
CA TYR A 259 -4.73 -5.54 9.02
C TYR A 259 -4.23 -4.38 8.15
N GLY A 260 -5.12 -3.85 7.32
CA GLY A 260 -4.94 -2.63 6.56
C GLY A 260 -6.27 -1.98 6.26
N THR A 261 -6.28 -0.68 5.98
CA THR A 261 -7.50 0.06 5.66
C THR A 261 -7.53 0.63 4.27
N ASP A 262 -6.38 0.77 3.61
CA ASP A 262 -6.23 1.48 2.34
C ASP A 262 -6.81 2.91 2.42
N SER A 263 -6.69 3.53 3.61
CA SER A 263 -7.09 4.92 3.80
C SER A 263 -6.05 5.87 3.21
N TYR A 264 -6.51 7.00 2.67
CA TYR A 264 -5.67 7.99 2.00
C TYR A 264 -6.20 9.41 2.18
N ASN A 265 -5.38 10.42 1.87
CA ASN A 265 -5.67 11.85 2.02
C ASN A 265 -6.19 12.54 0.75
N PHE A 266 -6.46 11.81 -0.30
CA PHE A 266 -6.72 12.35 -1.63
C PHE A 266 -8.12 12.96 -1.79
N GLU A 267 -8.22 14.06 -2.58
CA GLU A 267 -9.46 14.75 -3.00
C GLU A 267 -10.31 15.38 -1.88
N TYR A 268 -9.87 15.32 -0.63
CA TYR A 268 -10.72 15.71 0.48
C TYR A 268 -10.18 16.95 1.17
N ASP A 269 -10.63 18.10 0.69
CA ASP A 269 -10.49 19.41 1.32
C ASP A 269 -11.39 19.58 2.56
N LYS A 270 -12.32 18.64 2.77
CA LYS A 270 -13.24 18.58 3.91
C LYS A 270 -13.19 17.23 4.60
N GLU A 271 -13.07 17.28 5.93
CA GLU A 271 -13.02 16.07 6.75
C GLU A 271 -14.25 15.17 6.55
N GLU A 272 -15.44 15.73 6.39
CA GLU A 272 -16.67 14.97 6.16
C GLU A 272 -16.60 14.12 4.90
N THR A 273 -16.08 14.68 3.81
CA THR A 273 -15.89 13.96 2.54
C THR A 273 -14.88 12.85 2.71
N TRP A 274 -13.76 13.13 3.37
CA TRP A 274 -12.72 12.15 3.65
C TRP A 274 -13.22 11.01 4.55
N VAL A 275 -13.93 11.32 5.64
CA VAL A 275 -14.53 10.33 6.55
C VAL A 275 -15.47 9.40 5.78
N ARG A 276 -16.30 9.94 4.87
CA ARG A 276 -17.22 9.16 4.06
C ARG A 276 -16.51 8.24 3.08
N ALA A 277 -15.43 8.68 2.47
CA ALA A 277 -14.74 7.91 1.43
C ALA A 277 -13.77 6.87 2.00
N THR A 278 -12.92 7.25 2.93
CA THR A 278 -11.88 6.35 3.45
C THR A 278 -11.76 6.33 4.97
N GLY A 279 -12.04 7.45 5.64
CA GLY A 279 -11.84 7.59 7.08
C GLY A 279 -12.67 6.62 7.95
N ASN A 280 -13.74 6.05 7.40
CA ASN A 280 -14.57 5.03 8.07
C ASN A 280 -14.21 3.58 7.69
N ARG A 281 -13.26 3.35 6.79
CA ARG A 281 -12.83 1.97 6.43
C ARG A 281 -12.41 1.13 7.64
N PRO A 282 -11.77 1.68 8.69
CA PRO A 282 -11.49 0.91 9.91
C PRO A 282 -12.73 0.30 10.57
N ILE A 283 -13.92 0.94 10.49
CA ILE A 283 -15.17 0.38 11.01
C ILE A 283 -15.56 -0.85 10.21
N PHE A 284 -15.49 -0.76 8.88
CA PHE A 284 -15.86 -1.87 8.00
C PHE A 284 -14.98 -3.10 8.28
N VAL A 285 -13.66 -2.94 8.28
CA VAL A 285 -12.73 -4.05 8.54
C VAL A 285 -12.93 -4.62 9.95
N HIS A 286 -13.10 -3.75 10.95
CA HIS A 286 -13.34 -4.18 12.32
C HIS A 286 -14.61 -5.05 12.44
N ASN A 287 -15.72 -4.56 11.88
CA ASN A 287 -17.00 -5.27 11.96
C ASN A 287 -16.98 -6.56 11.15
N TYR A 288 -16.33 -6.57 9.97
CA TYR A 288 -16.20 -7.79 9.18
C TYR A 288 -15.58 -8.94 9.97
N PHE A 289 -14.54 -8.68 10.74
CA PHE A 289 -13.85 -9.74 11.49
C PHE A 289 -14.51 -10.08 12.81
N LEU A 290 -15.01 -9.11 13.56
CA LEU A 290 -15.44 -9.31 14.95
C LEU A 290 -16.92 -9.61 15.15
N THR A 291 -17.79 -9.18 14.21
CA THR A 291 -19.22 -9.45 14.35
C THR A 291 -19.64 -10.68 13.57
N ASP A 292 -20.70 -11.34 13.99
CA ASP A 292 -21.38 -12.41 13.26
C ASP A 292 -22.79 -12.00 12.83
N THR A 293 -23.14 -10.72 13.05
CA THR A 293 -24.42 -10.11 12.74
C THR A 293 -24.34 -9.19 11.53
N GLU A 294 -25.50 -8.76 11.03
CA GLU A 294 -25.56 -7.73 9.99
C GLU A 294 -25.19 -6.35 10.56
N TYR A 295 -24.48 -5.58 9.77
CA TYR A 295 -24.18 -4.18 10.02
C TYR A 295 -24.31 -3.35 8.75
N ASP A 296 -24.59 -2.07 8.91
CA ASP A 296 -24.63 -1.11 7.80
C ASP A 296 -23.26 -0.43 7.62
N TYR A 297 -22.81 -0.33 6.37
CA TYR A 297 -21.66 0.46 5.99
C TYR A 297 -21.97 1.21 4.68
N LEU A 298 -22.05 2.54 4.78
CA LEU A 298 -22.36 3.42 3.65
C LEU A 298 -23.68 3.06 2.93
N GLY A 299 -24.72 2.68 3.69
CA GLY A 299 -26.04 2.35 3.18
C GLY A 299 -26.17 0.94 2.59
N THR A 300 -25.14 0.10 2.72
CA THR A 300 -25.18 -1.30 2.32
C THR A 300 -25.05 -2.20 3.53
N LYS A 301 -25.90 -3.24 3.59
CA LYS A 301 -25.87 -4.23 4.66
C LYS A 301 -24.84 -5.30 4.37
N TYR A 302 -24.02 -5.58 5.36
CA TYR A 302 -22.99 -6.62 5.34
C TYR A 302 -23.16 -7.54 6.54
N LYS A 303 -22.57 -8.72 6.47
CA LYS A 303 -22.50 -9.65 7.59
C LYS A 303 -21.04 -9.89 7.98
N GLY A 304 -20.74 -9.81 9.25
CA GLY A 304 -19.41 -10.13 9.76
C GLY A 304 -19.16 -11.64 9.79
N ILE A 305 -17.88 -11.99 9.85
CA ILE A 305 -17.42 -13.40 9.85
C ILE A 305 -17.34 -13.98 11.28
N GLY A 306 -17.30 -13.13 12.30
CA GLY A 306 -17.36 -13.53 13.72
C GLY A 306 -16.18 -14.38 14.17
N LEU A 307 -14.96 -13.86 14.03
CA LEU A 307 -13.76 -14.51 14.54
C LEU A 307 -13.63 -14.36 16.06
N LYS A 308 -12.90 -15.28 16.68
CA LYS A 308 -12.50 -15.15 18.08
C LYS A 308 -11.60 -13.93 18.27
N LYS A 309 -11.70 -13.29 19.42
CA LYS A 309 -10.96 -12.08 19.77
C LYS A 309 -9.45 -12.25 19.62
N GLU A 310 -8.93 -13.39 20.05
CA GLU A 310 -7.50 -13.71 20.01
C GLU A 310 -6.97 -13.78 18.56
N ILE A 311 -7.78 -14.24 17.62
CA ILE A 311 -7.43 -14.26 16.20
C ILE A 311 -7.41 -12.83 15.65
N CYS A 312 -8.40 -12.02 16.04
CA CYS A 312 -8.45 -10.61 15.64
C CYS A 312 -7.26 -9.80 16.20
N GLU A 313 -6.80 -10.07 17.42
CA GLU A 313 -5.62 -9.43 18.01
C GLU A 313 -4.36 -9.72 17.20
N LYS A 314 -4.18 -10.96 16.74
CA LYS A 314 -3.10 -11.33 15.81
C LYS A 314 -3.19 -10.57 14.49
N ILE A 315 -4.34 -10.61 13.83
CA ILE A 315 -4.56 -9.97 12.52
C ILE A 315 -4.41 -8.45 12.63
N PHE A 316 -4.98 -7.84 13.66
CA PHE A 316 -5.04 -6.38 13.78
C PHE A 316 -3.74 -5.74 14.24
N TYR A 317 -2.84 -6.52 14.87
CA TYR A 317 -1.61 -5.93 15.40
C TYR A 317 -0.40 -6.86 15.36
N GLU A 318 -0.50 -8.07 15.95
CA GLU A 318 0.66 -8.86 16.29
C GLU A 318 1.43 -9.35 15.07
N ASN A 319 0.72 -9.80 14.02
CA ASN A 319 1.34 -10.37 12.83
C ASN A 319 2.23 -9.36 12.10
N LEU A 320 1.74 -8.13 11.92
CA LEU A 320 2.50 -7.08 11.25
C LEU A 320 3.67 -6.61 12.12
N TYR A 321 3.46 -6.47 13.44
CA TYR A 321 4.54 -6.12 14.35
C TYR A 321 5.63 -7.21 14.42
N LYS A 322 5.24 -8.48 14.45
CA LYS A 322 6.18 -9.62 14.39
C LYS A 322 6.98 -9.63 13.09
N MET A 323 6.37 -9.22 11.98
CA MET A 323 7.03 -9.14 10.68
C MET A 323 8.04 -8.00 10.59
N LEU A 324 7.68 -6.81 11.09
CA LEU A 324 8.46 -5.58 10.88
C LEU A 324 9.41 -5.26 12.05
N GLY A 325 9.04 -5.62 13.29
CA GLY A 325 9.72 -5.16 14.49
C GLY A 325 9.58 -3.65 14.69
N GLU A 326 10.60 -3.00 15.25
CA GLU A 326 10.64 -1.54 15.37
C GLU A 326 11.00 -0.88 14.02
N PRO A 327 10.48 0.34 13.74
CA PRO A 327 10.78 1.03 12.49
C PRO A 327 12.27 1.34 12.37
N LYS A 328 12.78 1.29 11.13
CA LYS A 328 14.18 1.61 10.84
C LYS A 328 14.47 3.08 11.14
N ALA A 329 15.70 3.36 11.57
CA ALA A 329 16.18 4.72 11.71
C ALA A 329 16.19 5.46 10.38
N ILE A 330 15.86 6.75 10.43
CA ILE A 330 15.72 7.62 9.24
C ILE A 330 17.05 8.35 9.02
N ASP A 331 17.53 8.35 7.77
CA ASP A 331 18.64 9.19 7.33
C ASP A 331 18.09 10.60 7.03
N TYR A 332 17.97 11.43 8.07
CA TYR A 332 17.45 12.80 7.94
C TYR A 332 18.28 13.67 6.98
N ASP A 333 19.62 13.53 6.96
CA ASP A 333 20.46 14.28 6.04
C ASP A 333 20.10 14.02 4.58
N TYR A 334 19.82 12.75 4.24
CA TYR A 334 19.36 12.39 2.90
C TYR A 334 18.06 13.11 2.52
N PHE A 335 17.06 13.11 3.40
CA PHE A 335 15.75 13.69 3.09
C PHE A 335 15.76 15.22 3.11
N ILE A 336 16.54 15.85 3.99
CA ILE A 336 16.77 17.30 3.99
C ILE A 336 17.38 17.73 2.67
N ASN A 337 18.44 17.05 2.21
CA ASN A 337 19.10 17.32 0.93
C ASN A 337 18.17 17.07 -0.26
N LYS A 338 17.35 16.00 -0.23
CA LYS A 338 16.35 15.72 -1.27
C LYS A 338 15.33 16.86 -1.38
N CYS A 339 14.81 17.35 -0.25
CA CYS A 339 13.91 18.50 -0.23
C CYS A 339 14.60 19.77 -0.78
N ALA A 340 15.85 20.04 -0.38
CA ALA A 340 16.59 21.19 -0.84
C ALA A 340 16.75 21.19 -2.37
N THR A 341 17.19 20.07 -2.94
CA THR A 341 17.33 19.90 -4.40
C THR A 341 16.00 20.12 -5.13
N LEU A 342 14.90 19.55 -4.62
CA LEU A 342 13.59 19.73 -5.24
C LEU A 342 13.06 21.16 -5.14
N LEU A 343 13.41 21.89 -4.09
CA LEU A 343 13.04 23.30 -3.92
C LEU A 343 13.70 24.22 -4.95
N GLU A 344 14.86 23.85 -5.50
CA GLU A 344 15.56 24.65 -6.54
C GLU A 344 14.74 24.74 -7.83
N THR A 345 13.98 23.69 -8.16
CA THR A 345 13.22 23.59 -9.41
C THR A 345 11.71 23.73 -9.22
N ALA A 346 11.20 23.71 -7.98
CA ALA A 346 9.79 23.81 -7.71
C ALA A 346 9.24 25.21 -8.04
N ASN A 347 8.04 25.25 -8.65
CA ASN A 347 7.36 26.52 -8.95
C ASN A 347 7.17 27.35 -7.66
N PRO A 348 7.66 28.59 -7.60
CA PRO A 348 7.64 29.45 -6.39
C PRO A 348 6.28 29.63 -5.74
N GLU A 349 5.21 29.61 -6.52
CA GLU A 349 3.84 29.86 -6.05
C GLU A 349 3.02 28.57 -5.83
N SER A 350 3.65 27.39 -6.00
CA SER A 350 2.95 26.11 -5.89
C SER A 350 2.79 25.64 -4.44
N LEU A 351 1.69 24.94 -4.18
CA LEU A 351 1.49 24.23 -2.92
C LEU A 351 2.60 23.17 -2.68
N ASP A 352 3.09 22.54 -3.75
CA ASP A 352 4.18 21.56 -3.66
C ASP A 352 5.46 22.19 -3.11
N ARG A 353 5.83 23.39 -3.56
CA ARG A 353 6.96 24.12 -3.00
C ARG A 353 6.78 24.46 -1.54
N TYR A 354 5.61 24.92 -1.14
CA TYR A 354 5.29 25.19 0.27
C TYR A 354 5.40 23.92 1.12
N ASN A 355 4.85 22.81 0.64
CA ASN A 355 4.93 21.53 1.34
C ASN A 355 6.36 20.99 1.42
N LEU A 356 7.17 21.11 0.36
CA LEU A 356 8.60 20.76 0.38
C LEU A 356 9.38 21.59 1.40
N TRP A 357 9.10 22.89 1.47
CA TRP A 357 9.70 23.76 2.47
C TRP A 357 9.32 23.35 3.90
N CYS A 358 8.04 23.06 4.14
CA CYS A 358 7.59 22.56 5.43
C CYS A 358 8.28 21.24 5.80
N MET A 359 8.28 20.25 4.90
CA MET A 359 8.91 18.95 5.14
C MET A 359 10.41 19.09 5.46
N LYS A 360 11.14 19.95 4.70
CA LYS A 360 12.55 20.20 4.95
C LYS A 360 12.82 20.72 6.36
N ASN A 361 12.10 21.79 6.76
CA ASN A 361 12.26 22.39 8.08
C ASN A 361 11.87 21.42 9.21
N ASP A 362 10.82 20.64 9.00
CA ASP A 362 10.38 19.64 9.96
C ASP A 362 11.40 18.51 10.10
N PHE A 363 12.02 18.02 9.01
CA PHE A 363 13.11 17.04 9.09
C PHE A 363 14.33 17.60 9.83
N GLU A 364 14.72 18.86 9.58
CA GLU A 364 15.80 19.52 10.32
C GLU A 364 15.51 19.62 11.83
N SER A 365 14.26 19.90 12.19
CA SER A 365 13.80 19.97 13.57
C SER A 365 13.74 18.58 14.24
N MET A 366 13.27 17.56 13.50
CA MET A 366 13.26 16.16 13.96
C MET A 366 14.66 15.63 14.19
N GLN A 367 15.61 15.94 13.30
CA GLN A 367 17.01 15.55 13.43
C GLN A 367 17.64 16.08 14.71
N LYS A 368 17.27 17.31 15.11
CA LYS A 368 17.72 17.95 16.35
C LYS A 368 16.97 17.51 17.60
N GLY A 369 15.89 16.74 17.45
CA GLY A 369 14.99 16.38 18.54
C GLY A 369 14.10 17.54 19.04
N GLU A 370 13.97 18.58 18.24
CA GLU A 370 13.22 19.80 18.57
C GLU A 370 11.78 19.82 17.97
N PHE A 371 11.47 18.82 17.14
CA PHE A 371 10.18 18.80 16.44
C PHE A 371 9.02 18.58 17.42
N VAL A 372 8.17 19.57 17.50
CA VAL A 372 6.91 19.50 18.23
C VAL A 372 5.78 19.69 17.22
N TYR A 373 5.04 18.64 16.97
CA TYR A 373 3.78 18.80 16.23
C TYR A 373 2.73 19.25 17.26
N ASP A 374 2.18 20.46 17.04
CA ASP A 374 1.15 21.01 17.92
C ASP A 374 0.02 19.99 18.13
N LYS A 375 -0.22 19.68 19.42
CA LYS A 375 -1.11 18.59 19.85
C LYS A 375 -2.60 18.93 19.72
N GLU A 376 -2.94 20.12 19.21
CA GLU A 376 -4.32 20.64 19.19
C GLU A 376 -4.87 20.71 17.74
N PHE A 377 -5.03 19.56 17.10
CA PHE A 377 -5.97 19.44 15.96
C PHE A 377 -6.85 18.21 16.14
#